data_9a8ee3664d9cc42923222876beb7545a
#
_entry.id   9a8ee3664d9cc42923222876beb7545a
#
_cell.length_a   1.000
_cell.length_b   1.000
_cell.length_c   1.000
_cell.angle_alpha   90.00
_cell.angle_beta   90.00
_cell.angle_gamma   90.00
#
_symmetry.space_group_name_H-M   'P 1'
#
loop_
_entity.id
_entity.type
_entity.pdbx_description
1 polymer ?
#
loop_
_entity_poly.entity_id
_entity_poly.type
_entity_poly.pdbx_seq_one_letter_code
_entity_poly.pdbx_strand_id
1 'polypeptide(L)'
;ELIAERNNYIPGETPAGMTAWQRPITAAIDVTNNWVGRLICLLMIPLITVVVIEVFSRNTFSIMVNNGWGDLARSLGLGPTVFAYDISRMIAGVLFMAAAGYGLMRGVHIRADFLYRNWSDKTQAVVDASLYLAFFLPSLLLFTWISTEFFIVAYLTGETAFDSTWSP
;
A
#
# COMPACT_ATOMS: atom_id res chain seq x y z
N GLU A 1 -14.99 27.17 -3.68
CA GLU A 1 -13.77 27.67 -2.97
C GLU A 1 -13.04 26.54 -2.25
N LEU A 2 -13.69 25.73 -1.42
CA LEU A 2 -13.08 24.58 -0.68
C LEU A 2 -12.45 23.51 -1.58
N ILE A 3 -12.93 23.31 -2.80
CA ILE A 3 -12.34 22.34 -3.75
C ILE A 3 -11.05 22.90 -4.35
N ALA A 4 -10.96 24.20 -4.55
CA ALA A 4 -9.76 24.86 -5.05
C ALA A 4 -8.65 24.92 -3.99
N GLU A 5 -8.98 25.15 -2.72
CA GLU A 5 -8.03 25.08 -1.61
C GLU A 5 -7.46 23.66 -1.39
N ARG A 6 -8.29 22.63 -1.59
CA ARG A 6 -7.84 21.23 -1.46
C ARG A 6 -6.87 20.79 -2.53
N ASN A 7 -6.92 21.37 -3.72
CA ASN A 7 -5.98 21.09 -4.82
C ASN A 7 -4.62 21.79 -4.64
N ASN A 8 -4.54 22.78 -3.75
CA ASN A 8 -3.31 23.52 -3.46
C ASN A 8 -2.67 23.09 -2.13
N TYR A 9 -2.97 21.86 -1.63
CA TYR A 9 -2.33 21.37 -0.41
C TYR A 9 -0.81 21.33 -0.59
N ILE A 10 -0.12 22.14 0.18
CA ILE A 10 1.34 22.12 0.30
C ILE A 10 1.69 21.41 1.61
N PRO A 11 2.43 20.29 1.56
CA PRO A 11 2.85 19.59 2.77
C PRO A 11 3.61 20.54 3.71
N GLY A 12 3.12 20.67 4.94
CA GLY A 12 3.69 21.56 5.95
C GLY A 12 2.96 22.90 6.12
N GLU A 13 2.01 23.25 5.25
CA GLU A 13 1.13 24.41 5.49
C GLU A 13 0.00 24.02 6.44
N THR A 14 -0.17 24.82 7.49
CA THR A 14 -1.21 24.57 8.49
C THR A 14 -2.48 25.31 8.13
N PRO A 15 -3.65 24.63 8.10
CA PRO A 15 -4.93 25.27 7.86
C PRO A 15 -5.20 26.41 8.86
N ALA A 16 -5.87 27.46 8.38
CA ALA A 16 -6.31 28.58 9.23
C ALA A 16 -7.23 28.07 10.35
N GLY A 17 -6.92 28.40 11.61
CA GLY A 17 -7.73 28.03 12.78
C GLY A 17 -7.14 26.94 13.68
N MET A 18 -5.98 26.36 13.34
CA MET A 18 -5.30 25.41 14.23
C MET A 18 -4.67 26.07 15.45
N THR A 19 -4.79 25.40 16.60
CA THR A 19 -4.14 25.81 17.84
C THR A 19 -2.63 25.60 17.77
N ALA A 20 -1.87 26.39 18.55
CA ALA A 20 -0.41 26.40 18.51
C ALA A 20 0.23 25.01 18.76
N TRP A 21 -0.39 24.16 19.57
CA TRP A 21 0.12 22.81 19.87
C TRP A 21 -0.19 21.77 18.77
N GLN A 22 -1.23 21.99 17.97
CA GLN A 22 -1.61 21.09 16.87
C GLN A 22 -0.66 21.23 15.66
N ARG A 23 -0.17 22.44 15.42
CA ARG A 23 0.69 22.75 14.26
C ARG A 23 1.92 21.84 14.12
N PRO A 24 2.75 21.63 15.16
CA PRO A 24 3.93 20.80 15.01
C PRO A 24 3.58 19.31 14.78
N ILE A 25 2.47 18.83 15.35
CA ILE A 25 2.03 17.44 15.20
C ILE A 25 1.56 17.18 13.77
N THR A 26 0.69 18.04 13.25
CA THR A 26 0.18 17.89 11.87
C THR A 26 1.31 18.05 10.86
N ALA A 27 2.20 19.01 11.04
CA ALA A 27 3.36 19.19 10.16
C ALA A 27 4.28 17.95 10.15
N ALA A 28 4.52 17.33 11.31
CA ALA A 28 5.32 16.12 11.39
C ALA A 28 4.65 14.94 10.68
N ILE A 29 3.33 14.77 10.86
CA ILE A 29 2.54 13.73 10.17
C ILE A 29 2.59 13.94 8.65
N ASP A 30 2.39 15.16 8.19
CA ASP A 30 2.36 15.49 6.76
C ASP A 30 3.72 15.28 6.09
N VAL A 31 4.80 15.69 6.75
CA VAL A 31 6.16 15.44 6.26
C VAL A 31 6.44 13.95 6.18
N THR A 32 6.09 13.19 7.22
CA THR A 32 6.27 11.73 7.25
C THR A 32 5.50 11.06 6.12
N ASN A 33 4.21 11.38 5.97
CA ASN A 33 3.37 10.81 4.91
C ASN A 33 3.88 11.17 3.51
N ASN A 34 4.39 12.38 3.31
CA ASN A 34 4.95 12.79 2.02
C ASN A 34 6.25 12.01 1.69
N TRP A 35 7.11 11.77 2.68
CA TRP A 35 8.27 10.90 2.52
C TRP A 35 7.87 9.45 2.21
N VAL A 36 6.90 8.92 2.95
CA VAL A 36 6.33 7.60 2.68
C VAL A 36 5.78 7.52 1.27
N GLY A 37 5.04 8.53 0.81
CA GLY A 37 4.53 8.60 -0.56
C GLY A 37 5.63 8.53 -1.63
N ARG A 38 6.76 9.22 -1.41
CA ARG A 38 7.92 9.14 -2.32
C ARG A 38 8.56 7.75 -2.32
N LEU A 39 8.71 7.13 -1.15
CA LEU A 39 9.23 5.77 -1.03
C LEU A 39 8.32 4.75 -1.73
N ILE A 40 7.01 4.91 -1.63
CA ILE A 40 6.02 4.07 -2.33
C ILE A 40 6.24 4.13 -3.85
N CYS A 41 6.39 5.33 -4.41
CA CYS A 41 6.68 5.49 -5.84
C CYS A 41 7.97 4.76 -6.24
N LEU A 42 8.99 4.79 -5.38
CA LEU A 42 10.25 4.10 -5.63
C LEU A 42 10.12 2.58 -5.54
N LEU A 43 9.28 2.07 -4.62
CA LEU A 43 8.98 0.64 -4.50
C LEU A 43 8.19 0.06 -5.67
N MET A 44 7.51 0.89 -6.44
CA MET A 44 6.84 0.44 -7.67
C MET A 44 7.84 -0.06 -8.72
N ILE A 45 9.05 0.51 -8.77
CA ILE A 45 10.08 0.11 -9.75
C ILE A 45 10.47 -1.35 -9.58
N PRO A 46 10.94 -1.82 -8.40
CA PRO A 46 11.27 -3.23 -8.20
C PRO A 46 10.07 -4.16 -8.39
N LEU A 47 8.86 -3.75 -7.98
CA LEU A 47 7.66 -4.54 -8.20
C LEU A 47 7.41 -4.79 -9.68
N ILE A 48 7.40 -3.73 -10.49
CA ILE A 48 7.20 -3.84 -11.94
C ILE A 48 8.31 -4.68 -12.56
N THR A 49 9.56 -4.46 -12.15
CA THR A 49 10.72 -5.18 -12.68
C THR A 49 10.60 -6.68 -12.42
N VAL A 50 10.29 -7.09 -11.18
CA VAL A 50 10.14 -8.51 -10.82
C VAL A 50 9.01 -9.16 -11.62
N VAL A 51 7.85 -8.50 -11.70
CA VAL A 51 6.70 -9.03 -12.44
C VAL A 51 6.98 -9.14 -13.93
N VAL A 52 7.60 -8.14 -14.55
CA VAL A 52 7.93 -8.14 -15.97
C VAL A 52 8.94 -9.25 -16.30
N ILE A 53 10.01 -9.38 -15.49
CA ILE A 53 11.01 -10.44 -15.68
C ILE A 53 10.35 -11.81 -15.54
N GLU A 54 9.51 -12.02 -14.54
CA GLU A 54 8.83 -13.30 -14.31
C GLU A 54 7.90 -13.67 -15.48
N VAL A 55 7.06 -12.73 -15.92
CA VAL A 55 6.15 -12.96 -17.05
C VAL A 55 6.93 -13.27 -18.33
N PHE A 56 7.99 -12.52 -18.57
CA PHE A 56 8.82 -12.73 -19.75
C PHE A 56 9.55 -14.09 -19.72
N SER A 57 10.14 -14.44 -18.58
CA SER A 57 10.81 -15.72 -18.36
C SER A 57 9.86 -16.90 -18.55
N ARG A 58 8.68 -16.87 -17.93
CA ARG A 58 7.67 -17.93 -18.09
C ARG A 58 7.19 -18.09 -19.52
N ASN A 59 6.88 -16.99 -20.19
CA ASN A 59 6.37 -17.03 -21.54
C ASN A 59 7.43 -17.56 -22.52
N THR A 60 8.67 -17.07 -22.42
CA THR A 60 9.79 -17.52 -23.24
C THR A 60 10.07 -19.01 -22.99
N PHE A 61 10.09 -19.45 -21.74
CA PHE A 61 10.27 -20.85 -21.37
C PHE A 61 9.19 -21.73 -22.02
N SER A 62 7.92 -21.33 -21.92
CA SER A 62 6.80 -22.08 -22.51
C SER A 62 6.95 -22.22 -24.03
N ILE A 63 7.31 -21.15 -24.72
CA ILE A 63 7.52 -21.15 -26.16
C ILE A 63 8.70 -22.10 -26.54
N MET A 64 9.81 -22.03 -25.82
CA MET A 64 10.98 -22.88 -26.09
C MET A 64 10.68 -24.35 -25.84
N VAL A 65 9.98 -24.68 -24.77
CA VAL A 65 9.55 -26.06 -24.45
C VAL A 65 8.65 -26.63 -25.56
N ASN A 66 7.68 -25.84 -26.02
CA ASN A 66 6.77 -26.25 -27.08
C ASN A 66 7.46 -26.47 -28.43
N ASN A 67 8.59 -25.83 -28.66
CA ASN A 67 9.42 -26.00 -29.85
C ASN A 67 10.52 -27.08 -29.67
N GLY A 68 10.53 -27.82 -28.57
CA GLY A 68 11.51 -28.89 -28.32
C GLY A 68 12.87 -28.43 -27.77
N TRP A 69 13.00 -27.16 -27.40
CA TRP A 69 14.24 -26.54 -26.89
C TRP A 69 14.20 -26.40 -25.34
N GLY A 70 13.52 -27.32 -24.67
CA GLY A 70 13.34 -27.25 -23.21
C GLY A 70 14.63 -27.32 -22.40
N ASP A 71 15.62 -28.12 -22.86
CA ASP A 71 16.92 -28.25 -22.19
C ASP A 71 17.75 -26.97 -22.32
N LEU A 72 17.70 -26.33 -23.50
CA LEU A 72 18.32 -25.02 -23.71
C LEU A 72 17.68 -23.96 -22.84
N ALA A 73 16.37 -23.96 -22.72
CA ALA A 73 15.64 -23.00 -21.87
C ALA A 73 16.07 -23.14 -20.40
N ARG A 74 16.20 -24.36 -19.89
CA ARG A 74 16.69 -24.62 -18.53
C ARG A 74 18.16 -24.20 -18.34
N SER A 75 19.00 -24.44 -19.30
CA SER A 75 20.43 -24.03 -19.23
C SER A 75 20.59 -22.50 -19.23
N LEU A 76 19.66 -21.76 -19.82
CA LEU A 76 19.58 -20.30 -19.77
C LEU A 76 18.96 -19.75 -18.50
N GLY A 77 18.52 -20.61 -17.57
CA GLY A 77 17.86 -20.20 -16.34
C GLY A 77 16.45 -19.62 -16.54
N LEU A 78 15.85 -19.89 -17.71
CA LEU A 78 14.48 -19.49 -17.98
C LEU A 78 13.49 -20.45 -17.31
N GLY A 79 12.39 -19.92 -16.83
CA GLY A 79 11.33 -20.70 -16.21
C GLY A 79 10.63 -19.94 -15.08
N PRO A 80 9.62 -20.56 -14.47
CA PRO A 80 8.95 -19.98 -13.33
C PRO A 80 9.91 -19.92 -12.13
N THR A 81 10.09 -18.72 -11.57
CA THR A 81 10.91 -18.52 -10.38
C THR A 81 10.07 -18.74 -9.12
N VAL A 82 10.66 -19.38 -8.12
CA VAL A 82 9.96 -19.72 -6.87
C VAL A 82 9.70 -18.47 -6.02
N PHE A 83 10.60 -17.50 -6.08
CA PHE A 83 10.60 -16.33 -5.20
C PHE A 83 9.85 -15.11 -5.77
N ALA A 84 9.67 -15.01 -7.10
CA ALA A 84 9.09 -13.80 -7.70
C ALA A 84 7.67 -13.51 -7.23
N TYR A 85 6.86 -14.56 -7.04
CA TYR A 85 5.51 -14.44 -6.57
C TYR A 85 5.45 -13.90 -5.13
N ASP A 86 6.26 -14.46 -4.23
CA ASP A 86 6.29 -14.06 -2.82
C ASP A 86 6.83 -12.63 -2.65
N ILE A 87 7.91 -12.29 -3.35
CA ILE A 87 8.46 -10.92 -3.36
C ILE A 87 7.42 -9.93 -3.87
N SER A 88 6.72 -10.27 -4.96
CA SER A 88 5.68 -9.40 -5.52
C SER A 88 4.53 -9.18 -4.52
N ARG A 89 4.07 -10.21 -3.82
CA ARG A 89 3.04 -10.12 -2.78
C ARG A 89 3.49 -9.26 -1.61
N MET A 90 4.72 -9.46 -1.13
CA MET A 90 5.28 -8.67 -0.02
C MET A 90 5.38 -7.19 -0.38
N ILE A 91 5.96 -6.87 -1.55
CA ILE A 91 6.07 -5.49 -2.01
C ILE A 91 4.68 -4.87 -2.22
N ALA A 92 3.75 -5.59 -2.86
CA ALA A 92 2.40 -5.11 -3.09
C ALA A 92 1.64 -4.87 -1.78
N GLY A 93 1.81 -5.73 -0.76
CA GLY A 93 1.24 -5.53 0.57
C GLY A 93 1.75 -4.27 1.26
N VAL A 94 3.06 -4.04 1.24
CA VAL A 94 3.68 -2.82 1.79
C VAL A 94 3.19 -1.59 1.03
N LEU A 95 3.16 -1.65 -0.31
CA LEU A 95 2.66 -0.57 -1.17
C LEU A 95 1.21 -0.22 -0.83
N PHE A 96 0.34 -1.22 -0.71
CA PHE A 96 -1.08 -1.00 -0.44
C PHE A 96 -1.29 -0.33 0.92
N MET A 97 -0.65 -0.85 1.97
CA MET A 97 -0.77 -0.29 3.33
C MET A 97 -0.21 1.13 3.43
N ALA A 98 0.96 1.37 2.85
CA ALA A 98 1.59 2.67 2.89
C ALA A 98 0.86 3.70 2.01
N ALA A 99 0.32 3.27 0.84
CA ALA A 99 -0.46 4.13 -0.04
C ALA A 99 -1.78 4.58 0.61
N ALA A 100 -2.38 3.77 1.47
CA ALA A 100 -3.60 4.14 2.18
C ALA A 100 -3.41 5.40 3.03
N GLY A 101 -2.32 5.50 3.80
CA GLY A 101 -1.98 6.69 4.60
C GLY A 101 -1.73 7.93 3.75
N TYR A 102 -0.98 7.79 2.66
CA TYR A 102 -0.72 8.88 1.73
C TYR A 102 -1.99 9.34 1.00
N GLY A 103 -2.83 8.39 0.56
CA GLY A 103 -4.12 8.68 -0.08
C GLY A 103 -5.07 9.40 0.85
N LEU A 104 -5.10 9.03 2.14
CA LEU A 104 -5.89 9.71 3.16
C LEU A 104 -5.46 11.17 3.31
N MET A 105 -4.16 11.42 3.41
CA MET A 105 -3.61 12.78 3.49
C MET A 105 -3.97 13.63 2.26
N ARG A 106 -3.94 13.05 1.06
CA ARG A 106 -4.28 13.73 -0.19
C ARG A 106 -5.79 13.87 -0.44
N GLY A 107 -6.62 13.33 0.43
CA GLY A 107 -8.08 13.38 0.29
C GLY A 107 -8.61 12.63 -0.93
N VAL A 108 -7.84 11.65 -1.44
CA VAL A 108 -8.20 10.85 -2.63
C VAL A 108 -9.16 9.71 -2.29
N HIS A 109 -9.67 9.65 -1.05
CA HIS A 109 -10.68 8.66 -0.71
C HIS A 109 -11.99 8.90 -1.46
N ILE A 110 -12.53 7.81 -1.99
CA ILE A 110 -13.85 7.82 -2.61
C ILE A 110 -14.87 8.18 -1.53
N ARG A 111 -15.38 9.40 -1.59
CA ARG A 111 -16.50 9.84 -0.76
C ARG A 111 -17.77 9.71 -1.60
N ALA A 112 -18.87 9.34 -0.96
CA ALA A 112 -20.19 9.41 -1.58
C ALA A 112 -20.60 10.89 -1.70
N ASP A 113 -19.93 11.64 -2.57
CA ASP A 113 -20.04 13.10 -2.72
C ASP A 113 -21.49 13.56 -2.93
N PHE A 114 -22.33 12.71 -3.52
CA PHE A 114 -23.73 13.05 -3.76
C PHE A 114 -24.56 13.20 -2.47
N LEU A 115 -24.22 12.44 -1.40
CA LEU A 115 -24.85 12.59 -0.07
C LEU A 115 -24.22 13.72 0.73
N TYR A 116 -22.91 13.84 0.67
CA TYR A 116 -22.14 14.83 1.44
C TYR A 116 -22.39 16.27 0.98
N ARG A 117 -22.67 16.47 -0.30
CA ARG A 117 -22.78 17.79 -0.91
C ARG A 117 -23.90 18.65 -0.34
N ASN A 118 -24.92 18.02 0.25
CA ASN A 118 -26.08 18.69 0.82
C ASN A 118 -25.95 18.99 2.32
N TRP A 119 -24.86 18.56 2.97
CA TRP A 119 -24.67 18.72 4.39
C TRP A 119 -23.80 19.94 4.71
N SER A 120 -24.04 20.53 5.90
CA SER A 120 -23.18 21.62 6.37
C SER A 120 -21.78 21.08 6.70
N ASP A 121 -20.74 21.93 6.59
CA ASP A 121 -19.34 21.56 6.86
C ASP A 121 -19.14 20.96 8.26
N LYS A 122 -19.89 21.46 9.25
CA LYS A 122 -19.87 20.92 10.62
C LYS A 122 -20.43 19.51 10.69
N THR A 123 -21.53 19.23 9.98
CA THR A 123 -22.14 17.91 9.94
C THR A 123 -21.22 16.92 9.24
N GLN A 124 -20.59 17.31 8.14
CA GLN A 124 -19.60 16.49 7.43
C GLN A 124 -18.44 16.13 8.37
N ALA A 125 -17.87 17.12 9.05
CA ALA A 125 -16.75 16.90 9.98
C ALA A 125 -17.11 15.95 11.14
N VAL A 126 -18.31 16.09 11.71
CA VAL A 126 -18.78 15.22 12.81
C VAL A 126 -19.01 13.80 12.33
N VAL A 127 -19.63 13.61 11.17
CA VAL A 127 -19.88 12.29 10.59
C VAL A 127 -18.55 11.61 10.24
N ASP A 128 -17.62 12.32 9.57
CA ASP A 128 -16.31 11.80 9.27
C ASP A 128 -15.56 11.37 10.54
N ALA A 129 -15.49 12.25 11.54
CA ALA A 129 -14.83 11.94 12.80
C ALA A 129 -15.45 10.73 13.52
N SER A 130 -16.79 10.63 13.53
CA SER A 130 -17.48 9.51 14.16
C SER A 130 -17.24 8.18 13.44
N LEU A 131 -17.26 8.16 12.12
CA LEU A 131 -16.98 6.97 11.33
C LEU A 131 -15.51 6.52 11.47
N TYR A 132 -14.58 7.47 11.47
CA TYR A 132 -13.17 7.15 11.72
C TYR A 132 -12.96 6.55 13.11
N LEU A 133 -13.56 7.15 14.14
CA LEU A 133 -13.39 6.70 15.51
C LEU A 133 -14.10 5.37 15.79
N ALA A 134 -15.31 5.17 15.27
CA ALA A 134 -16.14 4.01 15.57
C ALA A 134 -15.81 2.78 14.71
N PHE A 135 -15.39 2.97 13.47
CA PHE A 135 -15.17 1.86 12.53
C PHE A 135 -13.72 1.73 12.09
N PHE A 136 -13.12 2.80 11.61
CA PHE A 136 -11.77 2.71 11.05
C PHE A 136 -10.71 2.40 12.12
N LEU A 137 -10.71 3.13 13.22
CA LEU A 137 -9.72 2.96 14.27
C LEU A 137 -9.83 1.59 14.98
N PRO A 138 -11.01 1.08 15.39
CA PRO A 138 -11.13 -0.26 15.94
C PRO A 138 -10.75 -1.36 14.95
N SER A 139 -11.15 -1.23 13.68
CA SER A 139 -10.78 -2.20 12.65
C SER A 139 -9.28 -2.27 12.43
N LEU A 140 -8.60 -1.11 12.40
CA LEU A 140 -7.16 -1.03 12.27
C LEU A 140 -6.44 -1.64 13.47
N LEU A 141 -6.91 -1.39 14.69
CA LEU A 141 -6.35 -1.96 15.92
C LEU A 141 -6.52 -3.48 15.95
N LEU A 142 -7.71 -3.99 15.62
CA LEU A 142 -7.97 -5.43 15.53
C LEU A 142 -7.10 -6.09 14.45
N PHE A 143 -7.00 -5.48 13.29
CA PHE A 143 -6.15 -5.99 12.22
C PHE A 143 -4.68 -6.05 12.64
N THR A 144 -4.19 -4.99 13.29
CA THR A 144 -2.80 -4.93 13.79
C THR A 144 -2.56 -5.99 14.86
N TRP A 145 -3.50 -6.17 15.78
CA TRP A 145 -3.41 -7.19 16.82
C TRP A 145 -3.32 -8.60 16.22
N ILE A 146 -4.29 -8.97 15.38
CA ILE A 146 -4.35 -10.31 14.77
C ILE A 146 -3.12 -10.55 13.88
N SER A 147 -2.70 -9.56 13.09
CA SER A 147 -1.51 -9.68 12.24
C SER A 147 -0.23 -9.86 13.05
N THR A 148 -0.12 -9.20 14.20
CA THR A 148 1.03 -9.34 15.09
C THR A 148 1.06 -10.73 15.73
N GLU A 149 -0.08 -11.22 16.19
CA GLU A 149 -0.20 -12.56 16.75
C GLU A 149 0.15 -13.65 15.72
N PHE A 150 -0.41 -13.51 14.52
CA PHE A 150 -0.09 -14.40 13.40
C PHE A 150 1.40 -14.38 13.05
N PHE A 151 2.01 -13.20 12.98
CA PHE A 151 3.44 -13.06 12.72
C PHE A 151 4.29 -13.75 13.78
N ILE A 152 3.96 -13.57 15.07
CA ILE A 152 4.70 -14.22 16.18
C ILE A 152 4.60 -15.74 16.07
N VAL A 153 3.39 -16.27 15.84
CA VAL A 153 3.18 -17.73 15.71
C VAL A 153 3.95 -18.26 14.50
N ALA A 154 3.82 -17.65 13.34
CA ALA A 154 4.51 -18.06 12.11
C ALA A 154 6.05 -18.05 12.30
N TYR A 155 6.57 -17.02 12.97
CA TYR A 155 8.01 -16.91 13.27
C TYR A 155 8.50 -18.02 14.22
N LEU A 156 7.72 -18.33 15.27
CA LEU A 156 8.08 -19.35 16.24
C LEU A 156 7.95 -20.79 15.71
N THR A 157 6.99 -21.02 14.81
CA THR A 157 6.77 -22.34 14.18
C THR A 157 7.65 -22.56 12.94
N GLY A 158 8.32 -21.50 12.46
CA GLY A 158 9.13 -21.59 11.25
C GLY A 158 8.30 -21.91 10.02
N GLU A 159 7.06 -21.38 9.96
CA GLU A 159 6.18 -21.61 8.82
C GLU A 159 6.77 -21.02 7.53
N THR A 160 6.79 -21.83 6.48
CA THR A 160 7.16 -21.39 5.16
C THR A 160 5.92 -20.95 4.39
N ALA A 161 6.10 -20.15 3.33
CA ALA A 161 4.98 -19.72 2.50
C ALA A 161 4.23 -20.94 1.93
N PHE A 162 2.91 -20.96 2.09
CA PHE A 162 2.08 -22.10 1.69
C PHE A 162 2.15 -22.41 0.18
N ASP A 163 2.36 -21.38 -0.62
CA ASP A 163 2.35 -21.46 -2.08
C ASP A 163 3.75 -21.56 -2.71
N SER A 164 4.82 -21.51 -1.91
CA SER A 164 6.17 -21.58 -2.42
C SER A 164 7.09 -22.38 -1.50
N THR A 165 8.09 -23.02 -2.09
CA THR A 165 9.16 -23.69 -1.34
C THR A 165 10.25 -22.71 -0.90
N TRP A 166 10.09 -21.42 -1.18
CA TRP A 166 11.01 -20.39 -0.77
C TRP A 166 10.75 -19.98 0.68
N SER A 167 11.75 -20.19 1.52
CA SER A 167 11.75 -19.72 2.90
C SER A 167 12.88 -18.69 3.02
N PRO A 168 12.57 -17.44 3.32
CA PRO A 168 13.58 -16.41 3.55
C PRO A 168 14.38 -16.67 4.82
#